data_fefdbd8a734f7517fbc706c07a6c4208
#
_entry.id   fefdbd8a734f7517fbc706c07a6c4208
#
_cell.length_a   1.000
_cell.length_b   1.000
_cell.length_c   1.000
_cell.angle_alpha   90.00
_cell.angle_beta   90.00
_cell.angle_gamma   90.00
#
_symmetry.space_group_name_H-M   'P 1'
#
loop_
_entity.id
_entity.type
_entity.pdbx_description
1 polymer ?
#
loop_
_entity_poly.entity_id
_entity_poly.type
_entity_poly.pdbx_seq_one_letter_code
_entity_poly.pdbx_strand_id
1 'polypeptide(L)'
;MKTFYKRLFGGNNGMTNLLVMALLLFLVLPLSLDIFRLNLVGKYLTYAFVALGLVLLWGKAGVLSLGQGVFFGLGGYCMAMFLKLEASDPISTKIQSTPGIPDFMDWNQITALPSFWVPFKSLPFTLIAVVLVPTIVAFIVGVAMFKRRVGGVYFAIITQALALILSLGIDSRQGYTGGRNGITDLRTLWGWDISSESAQYILYFVTCALLLACILFSQWLLSGKTGKMLLAMRDKEDRVRFSGYDVSMFKVATFCLAAALSGIGGALFVLQVGFIS
;
A
#
# COMPACT_ATOMS: atom_id res chain seq x y z
N MET A 1 -10.57 5.66 -31.66
CA MET A 1 -11.20 5.19 -30.41
C MET A 1 -11.16 3.67 -30.28
N LYS A 2 -11.69 2.85 -31.20
CA LYS A 2 -11.66 1.36 -31.16
C LYS A 2 -10.25 0.75 -31.01
N THR A 3 -9.23 1.34 -31.61
CA THR A 3 -7.84 0.83 -31.55
C THR A 3 -7.18 1.08 -30.18
N PHE A 4 -7.54 2.17 -29.49
CA PHE A 4 -7.09 2.50 -28.15
C PHE A 4 -7.68 1.50 -27.13
N TYR A 5 -8.99 1.23 -27.20
CA TYR A 5 -9.68 0.24 -26.37
C TYR A 5 -9.12 -1.17 -26.54
N LYS A 6 -8.87 -1.58 -27.77
CA LYS A 6 -8.28 -2.92 -28.06
C LYS A 6 -6.86 -3.09 -27.51
N ARG A 7 -6.09 -1.98 -27.43
CA ARG A 7 -4.76 -1.96 -26.80
C ARG A 7 -4.83 -2.00 -25.28
N LEU A 8 -5.78 -1.27 -24.67
CA LEU A 8 -5.92 -1.17 -23.22
C LEU A 8 -6.39 -2.51 -22.59
N PHE A 9 -7.31 -3.17 -23.22
CA PHE A 9 -8.03 -4.33 -22.66
C PHE A 9 -7.66 -5.69 -23.27
N GLY A 10 -6.73 -5.73 -24.22
CA GLY A 10 -6.32 -6.99 -24.86
C GLY A 10 -7.41 -7.67 -25.68
N GLY A 11 -8.47 -6.94 -26.01
CA GLY A 11 -9.64 -7.41 -26.76
C GLY A 11 -10.96 -7.19 -26.02
N ASN A 12 -12.08 -7.62 -26.61
CA ASN A 12 -13.41 -7.49 -26.00
C ASN A 12 -13.51 -8.16 -24.62
N ASN A 13 -12.79 -9.26 -24.41
CA ASN A 13 -12.84 -10.04 -23.16
C ASN A 13 -12.28 -9.27 -21.94
N GLY A 14 -11.26 -8.44 -22.13
CA GLY A 14 -10.68 -7.68 -21.01
C GLY A 14 -11.61 -6.58 -20.47
N MET A 15 -12.32 -5.89 -21.37
CA MET A 15 -13.35 -4.92 -20.98
C MET A 15 -14.51 -5.59 -20.27
N THR A 16 -14.99 -6.73 -20.82
CA THR A 16 -16.07 -7.50 -20.23
C THR A 16 -15.71 -7.98 -18.82
N ASN A 17 -14.50 -8.51 -18.61
CA ASN A 17 -14.04 -8.98 -17.31
C ASN A 17 -13.99 -7.82 -16.30
N LEU A 18 -13.54 -6.64 -16.70
CA LEU A 18 -13.49 -5.47 -15.82
C LEU A 18 -14.89 -4.97 -15.46
N LEU A 19 -15.82 -4.97 -16.42
CA LEU A 19 -17.22 -4.61 -16.18
C LEU A 19 -17.90 -5.62 -15.25
N VAL A 20 -17.69 -6.93 -15.46
CA VAL A 20 -18.21 -7.98 -14.59
C VAL A 20 -17.64 -7.81 -13.17
N MET A 21 -16.35 -7.56 -13.03
CA MET A 21 -15.72 -7.33 -11.72
C MET A 21 -16.30 -6.06 -11.06
N ALA A 22 -16.47 -4.96 -11.79
CA ALA A 22 -17.06 -3.75 -11.27
C ALA A 22 -18.51 -3.96 -10.82
N LEU A 23 -19.33 -4.66 -11.64
CA LEU A 23 -20.71 -4.98 -11.30
C LEU A 23 -20.78 -5.86 -10.04
N LEU A 24 -19.89 -6.85 -9.94
CA LEU A 24 -19.82 -7.73 -8.79
C LEU A 24 -19.46 -6.97 -7.51
N LEU A 25 -18.44 -6.11 -7.56
CA LEU A 25 -17.96 -5.36 -6.40
C LEU A 25 -18.93 -4.24 -5.98
N PHE A 26 -19.55 -3.54 -6.92
CA PHE A 26 -20.39 -2.37 -6.60
C PHE A 26 -21.87 -2.68 -6.43
N LEU A 27 -22.36 -3.77 -7.02
CA LEU A 27 -23.79 -4.10 -6.99
C LEU A 27 -24.05 -5.43 -6.27
N VAL A 28 -23.46 -6.52 -6.71
CA VAL A 28 -23.81 -7.86 -6.20
C VAL A 28 -23.41 -8.03 -4.74
N LEU A 29 -22.16 -7.73 -4.38
CA LEU A 29 -21.66 -7.95 -3.02
C LEU A 29 -22.36 -7.05 -1.98
N PRO A 30 -22.55 -5.73 -2.19
CA PRO A 30 -23.24 -4.90 -1.20
C PRO A 30 -24.73 -5.25 -1.00
N LEU A 31 -25.39 -5.83 -2.02
CA LEU A 31 -26.80 -6.24 -1.92
C LEU A 31 -26.98 -7.64 -1.33
N SER A 32 -25.94 -8.50 -1.41
CA SER A 32 -26.05 -9.91 -0.98
C SER A 32 -25.40 -10.19 0.39
N LEU A 33 -24.56 -9.29 0.89
CA LEU A 33 -23.78 -9.51 2.12
C LEU A 33 -24.21 -8.55 3.22
N ASP A 34 -24.23 -9.08 4.47
CA ASP A 34 -24.33 -8.28 5.68
C ASP A 34 -23.11 -7.37 5.84
N ILE A 35 -23.26 -6.28 6.57
CA ILE A 35 -22.20 -5.28 6.78
C ILE A 35 -20.90 -5.90 7.34
N PHE A 36 -21.00 -6.86 8.25
CA PHE A 36 -19.84 -7.56 8.81
C PHE A 36 -19.05 -8.30 7.71
N ARG A 37 -19.76 -9.03 6.85
CA ARG A 37 -19.13 -9.76 5.73
C ARG A 37 -18.59 -8.80 4.67
N LEU A 38 -19.30 -7.69 4.43
CA LEU A 38 -18.86 -6.66 3.50
C LEU A 38 -17.55 -6.00 3.95
N ASN A 39 -17.42 -5.70 5.24
CA ASN A 39 -16.19 -5.19 5.84
C ASN A 39 -15.04 -6.21 5.70
N LEU A 40 -15.32 -7.49 5.91
CA LEU A 40 -14.33 -8.56 5.71
C LEU A 40 -13.87 -8.64 4.25
N VAL A 41 -14.78 -8.49 3.29
CA VAL A 41 -14.43 -8.40 1.86
C VAL A 41 -13.60 -7.15 1.59
N GLY A 42 -13.97 -5.98 2.15
CA GLY A 42 -13.21 -4.74 2.08
C GLY A 42 -11.77 -4.93 2.55
N LYS A 43 -11.57 -5.58 3.69
CA LYS A 43 -10.26 -5.96 4.21
C LYS A 43 -9.47 -6.81 3.21
N TYR A 44 -10.06 -7.84 2.62
CA TYR A 44 -9.37 -8.68 1.64
C TYR A 44 -9.06 -7.95 0.33
N LEU A 45 -9.90 -7.01 -0.09
CA LEU A 45 -9.64 -6.18 -1.26
C LEU A 45 -8.39 -5.30 -1.09
N THR A 46 -8.00 -4.93 0.12
CA THR A 46 -6.74 -4.19 0.35
C THR A 46 -5.51 -5.02 -0.03
N TYR A 47 -5.54 -6.33 0.13
CA TYR A 47 -4.46 -7.22 -0.33
C TYR A 47 -4.40 -7.33 -1.86
N ALA A 48 -5.49 -7.03 -2.58
CA ALA A 48 -5.49 -7.00 -4.03
C ALA A 48 -4.57 -5.90 -4.60
N PHE A 49 -4.32 -4.82 -3.86
CA PHE A 49 -3.33 -3.81 -4.24
C PHE A 49 -1.91 -4.38 -4.23
N VAL A 50 -1.58 -5.20 -3.23
CA VAL A 50 -0.29 -5.92 -3.17
C VAL A 50 -0.18 -6.90 -4.33
N ALA A 51 -1.24 -7.67 -4.58
CA ALA A 51 -1.28 -8.60 -5.70
C ALA A 51 -1.09 -7.89 -7.05
N LEU A 52 -1.72 -6.72 -7.24
CA LEU A 52 -1.54 -5.89 -8.44
C LEU A 52 -0.08 -5.44 -8.60
N GLY A 53 0.55 -4.99 -7.51
CA GLY A 53 1.98 -4.67 -7.49
C GLY A 53 2.86 -5.86 -7.88
N LEU A 54 2.56 -7.05 -7.35
CA LEU A 54 3.27 -8.29 -7.71
C LEU A 54 3.07 -8.69 -9.18
N VAL A 55 1.87 -8.52 -9.73
CA VAL A 55 1.59 -8.78 -11.15
C VAL A 55 2.44 -7.87 -12.05
N LEU A 56 2.60 -6.60 -11.69
CA LEU A 56 3.46 -5.67 -12.43
C LEU A 56 4.93 -6.05 -12.33
N LEU A 57 5.41 -6.34 -11.12
CA LEU A 57 6.82 -6.60 -10.87
C LEU A 57 7.24 -7.99 -11.33
N TRP A 58 6.56 -9.04 -10.86
CA TRP A 58 6.90 -10.42 -11.22
C TRP A 58 6.33 -10.80 -12.58
N GLY A 59 5.04 -10.56 -12.80
CA GLY A 59 4.36 -10.98 -14.02
C GLY A 59 4.86 -10.28 -15.27
N LYS A 60 5.26 -9.00 -15.17
CA LYS A 60 5.66 -8.19 -16.35
C LYS A 60 7.16 -7.86 -16.39
N ALA A 61 7.78 -7.54 -15.28
CA ALA A 61 9.21 -7.21 -15.25
C ALA A 61 10.12 -8.42 -14.94
N GLY A 62 9.55 -9.57 -14.55
CA GLY A 62 10.33 -10.78 -14.24
C GLY A 62 11.11 -10.72 -12.93
N VAL A 63 10.75 -9.82 -12.02
CA VAL A 63 11.43 -9.61 -10.72
C VAL A 63 10.50 -10.04 -9.59
N LEU A 64 10.86 -11.10 -8.87
CA LEU A 64 10.10 -11.58 -7.72
C LEU A 64 10.56 -10.86 -6.45
N SER A 65 9.65 -10.15 -5.78
CA SER A 65 9.86 -9.57 -4.46
C SER A 65 8.97 -10.26 -3.43
N LEU A 66 9.56 -10.80 -2.38
CA LEU A 66 8.84 -11.39 -1.24
C LEU A 66 8.66 -10.39 -0.09
N GLY A 67 9.18 -9.17 -0.23
CA GLY A 67 9.11 -8.12 0.77
C GLY A 67 8.01 -7.08 0.56
N GLN A 68 6.97 -7.36 -0.22
CA GLN A 68 5.90 -6.38 -0.47
C GLN A 68 5.13 -6.00 0.80
N GLY A 69 5.12 -6.87 1.81
CA GLY A 69 4.58 -6.58 3.14
C GLY A 69 5.21 -5.38 3.83
N VAL A 70 6.51 -5.09 3.57
CA VAL A 70 7.20 -3.88 4.05
C VAL A 70 6.47 -2.61 3.63
N PHE A 71 6.17 -2.52 2.33
CA PHE A 71 5.56 -1.33 1.74
C PHE A 71 4.10 -1.19 2.17
N PHE A 72 3.40 -2.32 2.29
CA PHE A 72 2.06 -2.38 2.85
C PHE A 72 2.06 -1.90 4.31
N GLY A 73 2.94 -2.43 5.14
CA GLY A 73 3.10 -2.03 6.54
C GLY A 73 3.44 -0.54 6.68
N LEU A 74 4.42 -0.03 5.91
CA LEU A 74 4.81 1.39 5.97
C LEU A 74 3.65 2.32 5.61
N GLY A 75 2.89 2.02 4.56
CA GLY A 75 1.70 2.79 4.20
C GLY A 75 0.63 2.73 5.28
N GLY A 76 0.42 1.56 5.87
CA GLY A 76 -0.49 1.36 7.00
C GLY A 76 -0.06 2.16 8.23
N TYR A 77 1.21 2.13 8.61
CA TYR A 77 1.73 2.92 9.74
C TYR A 77 1.58 4.42 9.54
N CYS A 78 1.76 4.94 8.33
CA CYS A 78 1.52 6.35 8.02
C CYS A 78 0.05 6.74 8.32
N MET A 79 -0.91 5.93 7.87
CA MET A 79 -2.33 6.17 8.11
C MET A 79 -2.71 5.94 9.58
N ALA A 80 -2.22 4.87 10.20
CA ALA A 80 -2.49 4.56 11.61
C ALA A 80 -2.02 5.69 12.53
N MET A 81 -0.85 6.26 12.25
CA MET A 81 -0.33 7.35 13.07
C MET A 81 -1.17 8.63 12.97
N PHE A 82 -1.68 8.95 11.78
CA PHE A 82 -2.62 10.06 11.61
C PHE A 82 -3.88 9.85 12.46
N LEU A 83 -4.54 8.69 12.33
CA LEU A 83 -5.76 8.37 13.07
C LEU A 83 -5.52 8.36 14.58
N LYS A 84 -4.36 7.85 15.01
CA LYS A 84 -4.01 7.80 16.43
C LYS A 84 -3.75 9.19 17.01
N LEU A 85 -3.08 10.08 16.26
CA LEU A 85 -2.84 11.46 16.67
C LEU A 85 -4.13 12.27 16.72
N GLU A 86 -5.09 12.00 15.82
CA GLU A 86 -6.41 12.63 15.87
C GLU A 86 -7.20 12.17 17.10
N ALA A 87 -7.18 10.88 17.42
CA ALA A 87 -7.83 10.32 18.60
C ALA A 87 -7.18 10.74 19.93
N SER A 88 -5.92 11.22 19.88
CA SER A 88 -5.13 11.63 21.07
C SER A 88 -5.26 13.11 21.38
N ASP A 89 -6.47 13.68 21.28
CA ASP A 89 -6.72 15.05 21.68
C ASP A 89 -6.56 15.21 23.22
N PRO A 90 -6.02 16.35 23.75
CA PRO A 90 -5.88 16.59 25.18
C PRO A 90 -7.16 16.44 25.99
N ILE A 91 -8.34 16.59 25.36
CA ILE A 91 -9.62 16.42 26.01
C ILE A 91 -9.96 14.94 26.21
N SER A 92 -9.68 14.09 25.23
CA SER A 92 -9.96 12.64 25.27
C SER A 92 -8.94 11.88 26.13
N THR A 93 -7.72 12.42 26.28
CA THR A 93 -6.58 11.78 26.96
C THR A 93 -6.31 12.36 28.37
N LYS A 94 -7.30 13.01 29.02
CA LYS A 94 -7.16 13.65 30.33
C LYS A 94 -6.70 12.71 31.46
N ILE A 95 -6.93 11.41 31.32
CA ILE A 95 -6.59 10.38 32.33
C ILE A 95 -5.13 9.92 32.20
N GLN A 96 -4.46 10.23 31.07
CA GLN A 96 -3.08 9.85 30.82
C GLN A 96 -2.11 10.76 31.60
N SER A 97 -0.91 10.26 31.86
CA SER A 97 0.16 11.03 32.51
C SER A 97 0.58 12.25 31.69
N THR A 98 0.51 12.13 30.38
CA THR A 98 0.80 13.18 29.39
C THR A 98 -0.36 13.35 28.41
N PRO A 99 -1.33 14.26 28.69
CA PRO A 99 -2.45 14.50 27.78
C PRO A 99 -1.98 15.00 26.40
N GLY A 100 -2.64 14.54 25.34
CA GLY A 100 -2.34 14.94 23.95
C GLY A 100 -1.28 14.08 23.25
N ILE A 101 -0.87 12.99 23.84
CA ILE A 101 0.08 12.01 23.28
C ILE A 101 -0.60 10.65 23.11
N PRO A 102 -0.28 9.86 22.07
CA PRO A 102 -0.76 8.48 21.93
C PRO A 102 -0.51 7.63 23.16
N ASP A 103 -1.47 6.80 23.55
CA ASP A 103 -1.44 5.94 24.73
C ASP A 103 -0.20 5.03 24.80
N PHE A 104 0.20 4.41 23.67
CA PHE A 104 1.39 3.56 23.62
C PHE A 104 2.69 4.35 23.89
N MET A 105 2.73 5.65 23.60
CA MET A 105 3.85 6.53 23.93
C MET A 105 3.85 6.87 25.43
N ASP A 106 2.69 7.21 25.99
CA ASP A 106 2.53 7.50 27.41
C ASP A 106 2.91 6.30 28.27
N TRP A 107 2.47 5.09 27.92
CA TRP A 107 2.85 3.84 28.62
C TRP A 107 4.37 3.56 28.59
N ASN A 108 5.06 4.03 27.57
CA ASN A 108 6.52 3.93 27.45
C ASN A 108 7.25 5.17 27.97
N GLN A 109 6.59 6.03 28.76
CA GLN A 109 7.15 7.23 29.41
C GLN A 109 7.73 8.26 28.42
N ILE A 110 7.21 8.30 27.19
CA ILE A 110 7.56 9.34 26.23
C ILE A 110 6.66 10.56 26.51
N THR A 111 7.28 11.65 26.91
CA THR A 111 6.58 12.87 27.34
C THR A 111 6.38 13.90 26.22
N ALA A 112 7.02 13.71 25.07
CA ALA A 112 6.90 14.62 23.94
C ALA A 112 6.72 13.84 22.62
N LEU A 113 5.86 14.36 21.75
CA LEU A 113 5.68 13.77 20.41
C LEU A 113 6.98 13.90 19.60
N PRO A 114 7.55 12.79 19.09
CA PRO A 114 8.75 12.85 18.25
C PRO A 114 8.55 13.71 17.02
N SER A 115 9.56 14.49 16.63
CA SER A 115 9.49 15.45 15.53
C SER A 115 9.10 14.83 14.19
N PHE A 116 9.45 13.56 13.95
CA PHE A 116 9.10 12.84 12.71
C PHE A 116 7.63 12.44 12.64
N TRP A 117 6.89 12.41 13.77
CA TRP A 117 5.46 12.15 13.79
C TRP A 117 4.60 13.43 13.71
N VAL A 118 5.17 14.60 14.01
CA VAL A 118 4.44 15.88 14.00
C VAL A 118 3.74 16.18 12.67
N PRO A 119 4.35 15.94 11.48
CA PRO A 119 3.70 16.21 10.20
C PRO A 119 2.44 15.34 9.94
N PHE A 120 2.35 14.18 10.59
CA PHE A 120 1.20 13.27 10.47
C PHE A 120 -0.07 13.75 11.18
N LYS A 121 -0.05 14.93 11.82
CA LYS A 121 -1.26 15.61 12.29
C LYS A 121 -2.11 16.15 11.13
N SER A 122 -1.58 16.25 9.91
CA SER A 122 -2.31 16.74 8.74
C SER A 122 -2.66 15.60 7.79
N LEU A 123 -3.94 15.47 7.41
CA LEU A 123 -4.40 14.45 6.45
C LEU A 123 -3.72 14.58 5.06
N PRO A 124 -3.59 15.79 4.46
CA PRO A 124 -2.92 15.92 3.16
C PRO A 124 -1.48 15.40 3.18
N PHE A 125 -0.73 15.70 4.24
CA PHE A 125 0.63 15.18 4.39
C PHE A 125 0.63 13.65 4.50
N THR A 126 -0.29 13.10 5.29
CA THR A 126 -0.41 11.64 5.48
C THR A 126 -0.72 10.92 4.17
N LEU A 127 -1.67 11.44 3.36
CA LEU A 127 -1.99 10.84 2.05
C LEU A 127 -0.78 10.84 1.10
N ILE A 128 0.02 11.90 1.12
CA ILE A 128 1.28 11.95 0.36
C ILE A 128 2.29 10.96 0.95
N ALA A 129 2.43 10.88 2.26
CA ALA A 129 3.36 10.00 2.95
C ALA A 129 3.03 8.50 2.72
N VAL A 130 1.75 8.12 2.68
CA VAL A 130 1.28 6.75 2.35
C VAL A 130 1.87 6.25 1.03
N VAL A 131 2.02 7.11 0.05
CA VAL A 131 2.61 6.77 -1.26
C VAL A 131 4.11 6.99 -1.27
N LEU A 132 4.59 8.12 -0.74
CA LEU A 132 5.99 8.53 -0.83
C LEU A 132 6.92 7.68 0.05
N VAL A 133 6.54 7.37 1.29
CA VAL A 133 7.41 6.63 2.22
C VAL A 133 7.74 5.24 1.68
N PRO A 134 6.76 4.39 1.31
CA PRO A 134 7.05 3.11 0.68
C PRO A 134 7.86 3.24 -0.61
N THR A 135 7.55 4.25 -1.44
CA THR A 135 8.23 4.50 -2.72
C THR A 135 9.69 4.88 -2.53
N ILE A 136 10.01 5.74 -1.55
CA ILE A 136 11.40 6.14 -1.25
C ILE A 136 12.21 4.94 -0.76
N VAL A 137 11.65 4.13 0.15
CA VAL A 137 12.31 2.91 0.61
C VAL A 137 12.54 1.94 -0.55
N ALA A 138 11.54 1.73 -1.41
CA ALA A 138 11.67 0.92 -2.61
C ALA A 138 12.71 1.48 -3.59
N PHE A 139 12.78 2.79 -3.76
CA PHE A 139 13.78 3.44 -4.60
C PHE A 139 15.20 3.19 -4.08
N ILE A 140 15.45 3.41 -2.79
CA ILE A 140 16.76 3.19 -2.17
C ILE A 140 17.21 1.73 -2.35
N VAL A 141 16.34 0.80 -1.96
CA VAL A 141 16.60 -0.64 -2.07
C VAL A 141 16.76 -1.07 -3.52
N GLY A 142 15.86 -0.63 -4.39
CA GLY A 142 15.87 -0.95 -5.82
C GLY A 142 17.14 -0.45 -6.52
N VAL A 143 17.55 0.79 -6.27
CA VAL A 143 18.79 1.34 -6.82
C VAL A 143 20.01 0.57 -6.32
N ALA A 144 20.06 0.29 -5.00
CA ALA A 144 21.18 -0.45 -4.40
C ALA A 144 21.34 -1.86 -5.01
N MET A 145 20.21 -2.52 -5.32
CA MET A 145 20.20 -3.90 -5.81
C MET A 145 20.35 -3.99 -7.33
N PHE A 146 19.50 -3.27 -8.09
CA PHE A 146 19.47 -3.42 -9.56
C PHE A 146 20.67 -2.80 -10.25
N LYS A 147 21.27 -1.72 -9.72
CA LYS A 147 22.55 -1.20 -10.25
C LYS A 147 23.70 -2.19 -10.06
N ARG A 148 23.65 -3.00 -9.00
CA ARG A 148 24.63 -4.08 -8.75
C ARG A 148 24.27 -5.39 -9.47
N ARG A 149 23.25 -5.36 -10.34
CA ARG A 149 22.76 -6.52 -11.11
C ARG A 149 22.29 -7.69 -10.25
N VAL A 150 21.85 -7.41 -9.03
CA VAL A 150 21.22 -8.43 -8.18
C VAL A 150 19.81 -8.69 -8.71
N GLY A 151 19.53 -9.93 -9.06
CA GLY A 151 18.24 -10.33 -9.62
C GLY A 151 17.88 -11.77 -9.25
N GLY A 152 16.75 -12.23 -9.80
CA GLY A 152 16.28 -13.60 -9.59
C GLY A 152 16.01 -13.91 -8.11
N VAL A 153 16.43 -15.09 -7.68
CA VAL A 153 16.19 -15.59 -6.32
C VAL A 153 16.87 -14.74 -5.24
N TYR A 154 18.07 -14.20 -5.52
CA TYR A 154 18.79 -13.36 -4.55
C TYR A 154 18.02 -12.10 -4.19
N PHE A 155 17.36 -11.47 -5.16
CA PHE A 155 16.52 -10.30 -4.89
C PHE A 155 15.33 -10.68 -3.99
N ALA A 156 14.70 -11.83 -4.23
CA ALA A 156 13.59 -12.33 -3.42
C ALA A 156 14.02 -12.55 -1.96
N ILE A 157 15.16 -13.20 -1.73
CA ILE A 157 15.69 -13.45 -0.38
C ILE A 157 16.02 -12.14 0.35
N ILE A 158 16.65 -11.19 -0.33
CA ILE A 158 17.01 -9.91 0.28
C ILE A 158 15.77 -9.09 0.63
N THR A 159 14.75 -9.08 -0.23
CA THR A 159 13.48 -8.40 0.09
C THR A 159 12.74 -9.07 1.24
N GLN A 160 12.83 -10.39 1.39
CA GLN A 160 12.33 -11.12 2.56
C GLN A 160 13.08 -10.73 3.84
N ALA A 161 14.42 -10.66 3.77
CA ALA A 161 15.24 -10.23 4.91
C ALA A 161 14.92 -8.78 5.30
N LEU A 162 14.67 -7.89 4.33
CA LEU A 162 14.24 -6.52 4.58
C LEU A 162 12.92 -6.48 5.36
N ALA A 163 11.97 -7.36 5.02
CA ALA A 163 10.70 -7.45 5.74
C ALA A 163 10.92 -7.85 7.21
N LEU A 164 11.78 -8.82 7.45
CA LEU A 164 12.13 -9.25 8.81
C LEU A 164 12.84 -8.14 9.60
N ILE A 165 13.79 -7.44 8.99
CA ILE A 165 14.50 -6.33 9.63
C ILE A 165 13.54 -5.20 10.01
N LEU A 166 12.59 -4.85 9.13
CA LEU A 166 11.59 -3.83 9.43
C LEU A 166 10.68 -4.27 10.58
N SER A 167 10.18 -5.50 10.56
CA SER A 167 9.35 -6.05 11.63
C SER A 167 10.06 -6.02 12.98
N LEU A 168 11.30 -6.50 13.04
CA LEU A 168 12.11 -6.44 14.25
C LEU A 168 12.43 -5.01 14.69
N GLY A 169 12.61 -4.08 13.73
CA GLY A 169 12.81 -2.66 14.00
C GLY A 169 11.59 -2.01 14.64
N ILE A 170 10.39 -2.36 14.18
CA ILE A 170 9.11 -1.92 14.75
C ILE A 170 8.96 -2.48 16.18
N ASP A 171 9.16 -3.79 16.34
CA ASP A 171 9.05 -4.48 17.65
C ASP A 171 10.01 -3.91 18.69
N SER A 172 11.25 -3.59 18.29
CA SER A 172 12.28 -3.07 19.19
C SER A 172 12.06 -1.63 19.64
N ARG A 173 11.27 -0.86 18.90
CA ARG A 173 10.98 0.57 19.16
C ARG A 173 9.56 0.80 19.65
N GLN A 174 9.08 -0.03 20.57
CA GLN A 174 7.71 -0.05 21.06
C GLN A 174 7.14 1.32 21.43
N GLY A 175 7.92 2.18 22.10
CA GLY A 175 7.49 3.53 22.47
C GLY A 175 7.20 4.45 21.28
N TYR A 176 7.79 4.20 20.12
CA TYR A 176 7.64 5.05 18.92
C TYR A 176 6.69 4.48 17.88
N THR A 177 6.45 3.18 17.88
CA THR A 177 5.73 2.46 16.83
C THR A 177 4.56 1.63 17.34
N GLY A 178 4.35 1.54 18.66
CA GLY A 178 3.40 0.60 19.27
C GLY A 178 3.97 -0.82 19.41
N GLY A 179 5.10 -1.13 18.77
CA GLY A 179 5.78 -2.41 18.85
C GLY A 179 4.88 -3.59 18.49
N ARG A 180 5.02 -4.69 19.25
CA ARG A 180 4.27 -5.93 19.05
C ARG A 180 2.76 -5.81 19.30
N ASN A 181 2.36 -4.87 20.17
CA ASN A 181 0.94 -4.61 20.43
C ASN A 181 0.29 -3.80 19.31
N GLY A 182 1.10 -3.16 18.46
CA GLY A 182 0.65 -2.32 17.37
C GLY A 182 0.03 -1.01 17.83
N ILE A 183 -0.62 -0.34 16.87
CA ILE A 183 -1.42 0.87 17.11
C ILE A 183 -2.88 0.46 16.99
N THR A 184 -3.60 0.61 18.10
CA THR A 184 -5.01 0.22 18.26
C THR A 184 -5.90 1.44 18.50
N ASP A 185 -7.22 1.23 18.57
CA ASP A 185 -8.22 2.27 18.82
C ASP A 185 -8.24 3.39 17.77
N LEU A 186 -8.14 3.01 16.51
CA LEU A 186 -8.21 3.91 15.37
C LEU A 186 -9.68 4.09 14.98
N ARG A 187 -10.38 5.01 15.64
CA ARG A 187 -11.86 5.14 15.53
C ARG A 187 -12.31 6.34 14.72
N THR A 188 -11.51 7.40 14.65
CA THR A 188 -11.94 8.68 14.07
C THR A 188 -11.11 9.05 12.86
N LEU A 189 -11.77 9.46 11.79
CA LEU A 189 -11.18 10.07 10.61
C LEU A 189 -11.84 11.44 10.40
N TRP A 190 -11.10 12.51 10.68
CA TRP A 190 -11.61 13.88 10.59
C TRP A 190 -12.86 14.13 11.44
N GLY A 191 -12.86 13.56 12.67
CA GLY A 191 -13.99 13.61 13.59
C GLY A 191 -15.14 12.67 13.23
N TRP A 192 -15.03 11.89 12.16
CA TRP A 192 -16.01 10.92 11.74
C TRP A 192 -15.70 9.53 12.28
N ASP A 193 -16.66 8.91 12.93
CA ASP A 193 -16.51 7.57 13.51
C ASP A 193 -16.46 6.51 12.39
N ILE A 194 -15.29 5.89 12.23
CA ILE A 194 -15.03 4.85 11.22
C ILE A 194 -15.80 3.55 11.55
N SER A 195 -16.16 3.32 12.82
CA SER A 195 -16.89 2.13 13.24
C SER A 195 -18.39 2.19 12.93
N SER A 196 -18.92 3.36 12.52
CA SER A 196 -20.31 3.49 12.12
C SER A 196 -20.61 2.68 10.84
N GLU A 197 -21.84 2.14 10.75
CA GLU A 197 -22.25 1.34 9.58
C GLU A 197 -22.12 2.12 8.28
N SER A 198 -22.49 3.40 8.27
CA SER A 198 -22.35 4.27 7.10
C SER A 198 -20.89 4.46 6.68
N ALA A 199 -19.97 4.57 7.64
CA ALA A 199 -18.55 4.68 7.37
C ALA A 199 -17.99 3.41 6.74
N GLN A 200 -18.38 2.25 7.24
CA GLN A 200 -17.93 0.96 6.71
C GLN A 200 -18.38 0.76 5.26
N TYR A 201 -19.62 1.14 4.91
CA TYR A 201 -20.07 1.13 3.51
C TYR A 201 -19.25 2.06 2.63
N ILE A 202 -19.01 3.31 3.08
CA ILE A 202 -18.26 4.29 2.31
C ILE A 202 -16.81 3.82 2.14
N LEU A 203 -16.15 3.33 3.18
CA LEU A 203 -14.79 2.79 3.10
C LEU A 203 -14.69 1.61 2.14
N TYR A 204 -15.68 0.72 2.14
CA TYR A 204 -15.76 -0.37 1.17
C TYR A 204 -15.82 0.16 -0.27
N PHE A 205 -16.73 1.10 -0.57
CA PHE A 205 -16.85 1.66 -1.92
C PHE A 205 -15.61 2.45 -2.34
N VAL A 206 -14.98 3.19 -1.43
CA VAL A 206 -13.71 3.89 -1.69
C VAL A 206 -12.61 2.88 -2.02
N THR A 207 -12.51 1.77 -1.27
CA THR A 207 -11.53 0.71 -1.54
C THR A 207 -11.76 0.09 -2.92
N CYS A 208 -13.01 -0.23 -3.28
CA CYS A 208 -13.36 -0.76 -4.60
C CYS A 208 -13.03 0.23 -5.72
N ALA A 209 -13.38 1.51 -5.56
CA ALA A 209 -13.13 2.55 -6.56
C ALA A 209 -11.62 2.76 -6.78
N LEU A 210 -10.85 2.86 -5.72
CA LEU A 210 -9.39 2.99 -5.79
C LEU A 210 -8.74 1.76 -6.41
N LEU A 211 -9.19 0.55 -6.07
CA LEU A 211 -8.68 -0.69 -6.67
C LEU A 211 -8.92 -0.71 -8.19
N LEU A 212 -10.14 -0.39 -8.63
CA LEU A 212 -10.45 -0.29 -10.06
C LEU A 212 -9.62 0.79 -10.76
N ALA A 213 -9.45 1.94 -10.13
CA ALA A 213 -8.60 3.00 -10.66
C ALA A 213 -7.14 2.54 -10.81
N CYS A 214 -6.59 1.83 -9.81
CA CYS A 214 -5.23 1.26 -9.87
C CYS A 214 -5.10 0.17 -10.94
N ILE A 215 -6.12 -0.66 -11.14
CA ILE A 215 -6.14 -1.66 -12.21
C ILE A 215 -6.16 -0.97 -13.59
N LEU A 216 -7.01 0.03 -13.78
CA LEU A 216 -7.08 0.81 -15.02
C LEU A 216 -5.76 1.52 -15.31
N PHE A 217 -5.18 2.16 -14.30
CA PHE A 217 -3.86 2.80 -14.40
C PHE A 217 -2.78 1.80 -14.80
N SER A 218 -2.75 0.63 -14.17
CA SER A 218 -1.79 -0.44 -14.48
C SER A 218 -1.96 -0.96 -15.91
N GLN A 219 -3.19 -1.15 -16.36
CA GLN A 219 -3.48 -1.55 -17.74
C GLN A 219 -3.07 -0.47 -18.75
N TRP A 220 -3.35 0.81 -18.44
CA TRP A 220 -2.91 1.94 -19.26
C TRP A 220 -1.39 1.96 -19.39
N LEU A 221 -0.66 1.82 -18.29
CA LEU A 221 0.80 1.76 -18.28
C LEU A 221 1.33 0.61 -19.14
N LEU A 222 0.73 -0.57 -19.01
CA LEU A 222 1.14 -1.78 -19.73
C LEU A 222 0.76 -1.75 -21.21
N SER A 223 -0.24 -0.99 -21.61
CA SER A 223 -0.64 -0.85 -23.02
C SER A 223 0.34 -0.02 -23.85
N GLY A 224 1.16 0.78 -23.16
CA GLY A 224 2.12 1.69 -23.76
C GLY A 224 3.48 1.04 -24.11
N LYS A 225 4.46 1.91 -24.40
CA LYS A 225 5.85 1.49 -24.65
C LYS A 225 6.47 0.82 -23.41
N THR A 226 6.11 1.27 -22.22
CA THR A 226 6.57 0.73 -20.94
C THR A 226 6.25 -0.75 -20.78
N GLY A 227 5.00 -1.16 -21.08
CA GLY A 227 4.62 -2.57 -20.99
C GLY A 227 5.35 -3.48 -21.94
N LYS A 228 5.59 -3.03 -23.18
CA LYS A 228 6.41 -3.77 -24.16
C LYS A 228 7.84 -3.92 -23.69
N MET A 229 8.39 -2.86 -23.08
CA MET A 229 9.75 -2.85 -22.57
C MET A 229 9.90 -3.82 -21.39
N LEU A 230 8.96 -3.82 -20.44
CA LEU A 230 8.95 -4.75 -19.30
C LEU A 230 8.94 -6.21 -19.77
N LEU A 231 8.09 -6.56 -20.76
CA LEU A 231 8.06 -7.90 -21.34
C LEU A 231 9.36 -8.26 -22.02
N ALA A 232 9.95 -7.35 -22.82
CA ALA A 232 11.22 -7.59 -23.49
C ALA A 232 12.35 -7.83 -22.48
N MET A 233 12.37 -7.06 -21.36
CA MET A 233 13.35 -7.24 -20.28
C MET A 233 13.17 -8.58 -19.56
N ARG A 234 11.93 -9.00 -19.32
CA ARG A 234 11.62 -10.29 -18.70
C ARG A 234 12.12 -11.45 -19.54
N ASP A 235 11.91 -11.38 -20.86
CA ASP A 235 12.23 -12.48 -21.77
C ASP A 235 13.72 -12.56 -22.08
N LYS A 236 14.39 -11.43 -22.35
CA LYS A 236 15.82 -11.35 -22.70
C LYS A 236 16.43 -10.00 -22.28
N GLU A 237 16.80 -9.88 -21.01
CA GLU A 237 17.36 -8.65 -20.43
C GLU A 237 18.59 -8.11 -21.18
N ASP A 238 19.52 -9.01 -21.55
CA ASP A 238 20.76 -8.61 -22.20
C ASP A 238 20.51 -7.96 -23.57
N ARG A 239 19.55 -8.43 -24.36
CA ARG A 239 19.21 -7.83 -25.65
C ARG A 239 18.71 -6.39 -25.50
N VAL A 240 17.88 -6.14 -24.46
CA VAL A 240 17.37 -4.79 -24.17
C VAL A 240 18.53 -3.86 -23.77
N ARG A 241 19.46 -4.38 -22.95
CA ARG A 241 20.66 -3.64 -22.53
C ARG A 241 21.56 -3.29 -23.70
N PHE A 242 21.80 -4.23 -24.63
CA PHE A 242 22.58 -3.98 -25.86
C PHE A 242 21.93 -2.95 -26.79
N SER A 243 20.60 -2.77 -26.70
CA SER A 243 19.86 -1.73 -27.43
C SER A 243 19.97 -0.34 -26.80
N GLY A 244 20.80 -0.17 -25.75
CA GLY A 244 21.08 1.12 -25.11
C GLY A 244 20.11 1.56 -24.04
N TYR A 245 19.18 0.70 -23.59
CA TYR A 245 18.25 1.02 -22.52
C TYR A 245 18.81 0.69 -21.13
N ASP A 246 18.57 1.59 -20.15
CA ASP A 246 18.90 1.32 -18.74
C ASP A 246 17.86 0.43 -18.09
N VAL A 247 18.07 -0.88 -18.20
CA VAL A 247 17.20 -1.91 -17.62
C VAL A 247 17.07 -1.76 -16.11
N SER A 248 18.16 -1.31 -15.42
CA SER A 248 18.15 -1.17 -13.96
C SER A 248 17.13 -0.14 -13.51
N MET A 249 17.07 1.03 -14.18
CA MET A 249 16.11 2.08 -13.83
C MET A 249 14.65 1.69 -14.13
N PHE A 250 14.41 0.91 -15.19
CA PHE A 250 13.07 0.37 -15.46
C PHE A 250 12.61 -0.59 -14.35
N LYS A 251 13.52 -1.45 -13.85
CA LYS A 251 13.21 -2.34 -12.71
C LYS A 251 12.96 -1.54 -11.44
N VAL A 252 13.79 -0.52 -11.16
CA VAL A 252 13.57 0.39 -10.00
C VAL A 252 12.22 1.07 -10.10
N ALA A 253 11.87 1.65 -11.24
CA ALA A 253 10.58 2.34 -11.42
C ALA A 253 9.39 1.40 -11.21
N THR A 254 9.47 0.16 -11.74
CA THR A 254 8.41 -0.84 -11.54
C THR A 254 8.31 -1.28 -10.08
N PHE A 255 9.44 -1.41 -9.39
CA PHE A 255 9.48 -1.75 -7.97
C PHE A 255 8.89 -0.63 -7.10
N CYS A 256 9.22 0.63 -7.41
CA CYS A 256 8.63 1.80 -6.76
C CYS A 256 7.11 1.88 -6.96
N LEU A 257 6.64 1.58 -8.17
CA LEU A 257 5.20 1.54 -8.46
C LEU A 257 4.49 0.43 -7.67
N ALA A 258 5.08 -0.76 -7.61
CA ALA A 258 4.54 -1.85 -6.81
C ALA A 258 4.50 -1.52 -5.32
N ALA A 259 5.52 -0.81 -4.80
CA ALA A 259 5.58 -0.33 -3.43
C ALA A 259 4.51 0.73 -3.13
N ALA A 260 4.29 1.68 -4.05
CA ALA A 260 3.24 2.69 -3.95
C ALA A 260 1.84 2.06 -3.87
N LEU A 261 1.56 1.09 -4.75
CA LEU A 261 0.30 0.35 -4.71
C LEU A 261 0.12 -0.41 -3.40
N SER A 262 1.17 -1.07 -2.91
CA SER A 262 1.14 -1.78 -1.62
C SER A 262 0.91 -0.81 -0.46
N GLY A 263 1.52 0.38 -0.47
CA GLY A 263 1.33 1.41 0.54
C GLY A 263 -0.12 1.92 0.61
N ILE A 264 -0.75 2.15 -0.55
CA ILE A 264 -2.18 2.51 -0.63
C ILE A 264 -3.02 1.39 -0.02
N GLY A 265 -2.73 0.12 -0.37
CA GLY A 265 -3.42 -1.04 0.22
C GLY A 265 -3.29 -1.09 1.74
N GLY A 266 -2.09 -0.80 2.28
CA GLY A 266 -1.84 -0.76 3.73
C GLY A 266 -2.63 0.33 4.45
N ALA A 267 -2.70 1.52 3.88
CA ALA A 267 -3.51 2.61 4.44
C ALA A 267 -5.00 2.27 4.47
N LEU A 268 -5.53 1.70 3.38
CA LEU A 268 -6.92 1.25 3.31
C LEU A 268 -7.20 0.09 4.27
N PHE A 269 -6.23 -0.80 4.48
CA PHE A 269 -6.34 -1.89 5.46
C PHE A 269 -6.55 -1.35 6.87
N VAL A 270 -5.77 -0.35 7.27
CA VAL A 270 -5.91 0.28 8.59
C VAL A 270 -7.28 0.91 8.77
N LEU A 271 -7.81 1.58 7.74
CA LEU A 271 -9.15 2.15 7.76
C LEU A 271 -10.26 1.09 7.87
N GLN A 272 -10.06 -0.10 7.29
CA GLN A 272 -11.04 -1.20 7.33
C GLN A 272 -10.99 -1.98 8.64
N VAL A 273 -9.81 -2.12 9.24
CA VAL A 273 -9.59 -3.01 10.39
C VAL A 273 -9.54 -2.24 11.71
N GLY A 274 -9.14 -0.96 11.69
CA GLY A 274 -9.03 -0.12 12.87
C GLY A 274 -7.81 -0.42 13.75
N PHE A 275 -6.85 -1.22 13.29
CA PHE A 275 -5.58 -1.45 13.97
C PHE A 275 -4.46 -1.86 13.00
N ILE A 276 -3.20 -1.76 13.45
CA ILE A 276 -2.02 -2.28 12.76
C ILE A 276 -1.00 -2.80 13.77
N SER A 277 -0.44 -3.98 13.48
CA SER A 277 0.62 -4.61 14.30
C SER A 277 1.65 -5.29 13.39
#